data_c7e824c54c5b3cc460c50dd96c175db0
#
_entry.id   c7e824c54c5b3cc460c50dd96c175db0
#
_cell.length_a   1.000
_cell.length_b   1.000
_cell.length_c   1.000
_cell.angle_alpha   90.00
_cell.angle_beta   90.00
_cell.angle_gamma   90.00
#
_symmetry.space_group_name_H-M   'P 1'
#
loop_
_entity.id
_entity.type
_entity.pdbx_description
1 polymer ?
#
loop_
_entity_poly.entity_id
_entity_poly.type
_entity_poly.pdbx_seq_one_letter_code
_entity_poly.pdbx_strand_id
1 'polypeptide(L)'
;MTTYNVAISLGKNVSPLTRAQLATNYTAKASSNEGLASSQGNKEFDNPSLLISNVGKSYQLHETSLNVLNGINLEIKPGEFLSIVGASGCGKSTLLRLIAGLDTSYSGSIDYQGKPITGTDLSRGIVFQEHRLFPWLTVEENIALAFSATNIAKEERKLRVEKQISIVGLNGFEKAYPHQISGGMSQRVAIARALVLKPKLLLLDEPFGALDALTRLKLQQELQRLWEHEGLTTILVTHDVEEAVFLADRIVVMESHPGRIKRIVPVPLARPRDRSSALFQRIKADVMADFAMVEVE
;
A
#
# COMPACT_ATOMS: atom_id res chain seq x y z
N MET A 1 8.60 -25.50 47.70
CA MET A 1 9.83 -26.31 47.55
C MET A 1 9.74 -27.05 46.23
N THR A 2 10.50 -26.70 45.25
CA THR A 2 11.29 -27.43 44.29
C THR A 2 11.56 -26.54 43.08
N THR A 3 12.72 -25.92 43.13
CA THR A 3 13.34 -25.13 42.07
C THR A 3 13.81 -26.05 40.95
N TYR A 4 13.45 -25.78 39.70
CA TYR A 4 14.13 -26.33 38.52
C TYR A 4 14.97 -25.23 37.87
N ASN A 5 16.28 -25.34 38.08
CA ASN A 5 17.31 -24.65 37.30
C ASN A 5 17.47 -25.36 35.96
N VAL A 6 17.28 -24.67 34.84
CA VAL A 6 17.77 -25.11 33.52
C VAL A 6 18.81 -24.10 33.08
N ALA A 7 20.05 -24.49 33.15
CA ALA A 7 21.17 -23.77 32.59
C ALA A 7 21.15 -23.91 31.05
N ILE A 8 20.97 -22.80 30.31
CA ILE A 8 21.19 -22.77 28.86
C ILE A 8 22.60 -22.22 28.60
N SER A 9 23.44 -23.08 28.05
CA SER A 9 24.78 -22.85 27.58
C SER A 9 24.79 -21.75 26.49
N LEU A 10 25.47 -20.64 26.76
CA LEU A 10 25.79 -19.58 25.82
C LEU A 10 26.88 -20.04 24.85
N GLY A 11 26.49 -20.33 23.62
CA GLY A 11 27.38 -20.51 22.47
C GLY A 11 27.83 -19.14 21.91
N LYS A 12 29.10 -19.03 21.71
CA LYS A 12 29.96 -17.88 21.43
C LYS A 12 29.60 -17.03 20.21
N ASN A 13 29.80 -15.69 20.38
CA ASN A 13 30.29 -14.69 19.41
C ASN A 13 29.73 -14.72 17.98
N VAL A 14 28.73 -13.87 17.74
CA VAL A 14 28.53 -13.26 16.43
C VAL A 14 28.54 -11.75 16.64
N SER A 15 29.60 -11.08 16.15
CA SER A 15 29.71 -9.63 16.14
C SER A 15 28.65 -9.01 15.22
N PRO A 16 28.06 -7.85 15.56
CA PRO A 16 27.10 -7.17 14.70
C PRO A 16 27.80 -6.67 13.44
N LEU A 17 27.30 -7.07 12.28
CA LEU A 17 27.72 -6.57 10.97
C LEU A 17 27.35 -5.09 10.87
N THR A 18 28.33 -4.25 10.51
CA THR A 18 28.12 -2.81 10.31
C THR A 18 27.27 -2.52 9.06
N ARG A 19 26.60 -1.35 9.05
CA ARG A 19 25.76 -0.84 7.92
C ARG A 19 26.42 -0.98 6.54
N ALA A 20 27.75 -0.84 6.47
CA ALA A 20 28.52 -0.96 5.22
C ALA A 20 28.58 -2.40 4.68
N GLN A 21 28.62 -3.41 5.54
CA GLN A 21 28.67 -4.83 5.14
C GLN A 21 27.35 -5.35 4.61
N LEU A 22 26.22 -4.72 4.95
CA LEU A 22 24.91 -5.03 4.39
C LEU A 22 24.78 -4.54 2.95
N ALA A 23 25.34 -3.38 2.62
CA ALA A 23 25.31 -2.84 1.25
C ALA A 23 26.16 -3.69 0.27
N THR A 24 27.31 -4.20 0.73
CA THR A 24 28.25 -4.96 -0.13
C THR A 24 27.74 -6.36 -0.48
N ASN A 25 26.97 -7.00 0.39
CA ASN A 25 26.36 -8.31 0.10
C ASN A 25 25.18 -8.26 -0.87
N TYR A 26 24.59 -7.05 -1.07
CA TYR A 26 23.49 -6.86 -2.02
C TYR A 26 23.99 -6.68 -3.47
N THR A 27 25.16 -6.09 -3.66
CA THR A 27 25.75 -5.89 -5.00
C THR A 27 26.42 -7.15 -5.56
N ALA A 28 26.89 -8.07 -4.71
CA ALA A 28 27.60 -9.27 -5.15
C ALA A 28 26.69 -10.40 -5.69
N LYS A 29 25.37 -10.35 -5.46
CA LYS A 29 24.41 -11.37 -5.93
C LYS A 29 23.70 -11.00 -7.24
N ALA A 30 23.92 -9.79 -7.74
CA ALA A 30 23.36 -9.31 -9.00
C ALA A 30 24.24 -9.60 -10.25
N SER A 31 25.47 -10.12 -10.04
CA SER A 31 26.46 -10.25 -11.15
C SER A 31 26.82 -11.68 -11.58
N SER A 32 26.03 -12.70 -11.22
CA SER A 32 26.29 -14.08 -11.63
C SER A 32 25.07 -14.79 -12.21
N ASN A 33 24.49 -14.24 -13.28
CA ASN A 33 23.64 -14.98 -14.20
C ASN A 33 23.65 -14.31 -15.60
N GLU A 34 24.83 -14.30 -16.24
CA GLU A 34 24.92 -14.13 -17.68
C GLU A 34 25.15 -15.49 -18.28
N GLY A 35 24.19 -15.96 -19.05
CA GLY A 35 24.37 -17.09 -19.94
C GLY A 35 23.08 -17.74 -20.38
N LEU A 36 22.68 -17.46 -21.63
CA LEU A 36 21.82 -18.22 -22.54
C LEU A 36 20.37 -17.81 -22.69
N ALA A 37 20.17 -17.37 -23.91
CA ALA A 37 19.00 -17.48 -24.79
C ALA A 37 18.39 -16.14 -25.22
N SER A 38 18.78 -15.76 -26.43
CA SER A 38 18.11 -14.82 -27.31
C SER A 38 16.64 -15.17 -27.51
N SER A 39 15.72 -14.30 -27.10
CA SER A 39 14.43 -14.16 -27.78
C SER A 39 13.97 -12.70 -27.62
N GLN A 40 13.64 -12.10 -28.75
CA GLN A 40 13.05 -10.77 -28.90
C GLN A 40 11.78 -10.67 -28.06
N GLY A 41 11.72 -9.74 -27.09
CA GLY A 41 10.57 -9.51 -26.26
C GLY A 41 10.69 -8.26 -25.39
N ASN A 42 10.09 -7.18 -25.87
CA ASN A 42 9.60 -6.01 -25.15
C ASN A 42 10.54 -5.18 -24.26
N LYS A 43 11.03 -4.11 -24.86
CA LYS A 43 11.60 -2.91 -24.21
C LYS A 43 10.55 -2.02 -23.50
N GLU A 44 9.43 -2.57 -23.03
CA GLU A 44 8.34 -1.76 -22.44
C GLU A 44 8.37 -1.65 -20.91
N PHE A 45 9.34 -2.28 -20.23
CA PHE A 45 9.36 -2.36 -18.76
C PHE A 45 10.28 -1.37 -18.04
N ASP A 46 10.95 -0.46 -18.76
CA ASP A 46 11.89 0.48 -18.14
C ASP A 46 11.26 1.83 -17.71
N ASN A 47 10.01 2.13 -18.08
CA ASN A 47 9.35 3.35 -17.66
C ASN A 47 8.56 3.13 -16.36
N PRO A 48 8.72 4.02 -15.36
CA PRO A 48 7.93 3.93 -14.12
C PRO A 48 6.45 4.01 -14.41
N SER A 49 5.64 3.24 -13.66
CA SER A 49 4.18 3.34 -13.70
C SER A 49 3.71 4.69 -13.14
N LEU A 50 4.39 5.17 -12.09
CA LEU A 50 4.14 6.47 -11.47
C LEU A 50 5.48 7.14 -11.18
N LEU A 51 5.61 8.41 -11.61
CA LEU A 51 6.75 9.27 -11.33
C LEU A 51 6.29 10.52 -10.59
N ILE A 52 6.88 10.77 -9.43
CA ILE A 52 6.64 11.95 -8.60
C ILE A 52 7.94 12.73 -8.53
N SER A 53 7.93 13.99 -9.00
CA SER A 53 9.12 14.81 -9.10
C SER A 53 8.94 16.13 -8.36
N ASN A 54 9.72 16.29 -7.28
CA ASN A 54 9.79 17.48 -6.43
C ASN A 54 8.42 18.02 -5.98
N VAL A 55 7.51 17.11 -5.59
CA VAL A 55 6.15 17.50 -5.22
C VAL A 55 6.13 18.14 -3.84
N GLY A 56 5.51 19.34 -3.80
CA GLY A 56 5.21 20.08 -2.59
C GLY A 56 3.73 20.45 -2.49
N LYS A 57 3.19 20.47 -1.28
CA LYS A 57 1.79 20.84 -1.02
C LYS A 57 1.68 21.69 0.22
N SER A 58 1.02 22.85 0.07
CA SER A 58 0.66 23.72 1.19
C SER A 58 -0.84 24.02 1.17
N TYR A 59 -1.42 24.18 2.36
CA TYR A 59 -2.79 24.64 2.54
C TYR A 59 -2.79 26.01 3.20
N GLN A 60 -3.64 26.91 2.68
CA GLN A 60 -3.84 28.21 3.30
C GLN A 60 -4.84 28.05 4.47
N LEU A 61 -4.41 28.39 5.68
CA LEU A 61 -5.21 28.39 6.90
C LEU A 61 -5.30 29.85 7.40
N HIS A 62 -6.37 30.55 7.05
CA HIS A 62 -6.52 31.97 7.32
C HIS A 62 -5.30 32.78 6.85
N GLU A 63 -4.53 33.38 7.75
CA GLU A 63 -3.34 34.18 7.44
C GLU A 63 -2.04 33.35 7.38
N THR A 64 -2.07 32.08 7.75
CA THR A 64 -0.88 31.22 7.77
C THR A 64 -0.93 30.16 6.69
N SER A 65 0.24 29.78 6.16
CA SER A 65 0.40 28.69 5.19
C SER A 65 0.97 27.46 5.91
N LEU A 66 0.23 26.35 5.87
CA LEU A 66 0.69 25.07 6.39
C LEU A 66 1.34 24.27 5.25
N ASN A 67 2.65 24.10 5.31
CA ASN A 67 3.38 23.24 4.38
C ASN A 67 3.26 21.78 4.81
N VAL A 68 2.51 20.97 4.04
CA VAL A 68 2.20 19.58 4.36
C VAL A 68 3.17 18.61 3.69
N LEU A 69 3.56 18.88 2.44
CA LEU A 69 4.55 18.05 1.70
C LEU A 69 5.63 18.97 1.12
N ASN A 70 6.87 18.49 1.14
CA ASN A 70 7.99 19.27 0.61
C ASN A 70 9.00 18.37 -0.11
N GLY A 71 9.14 18.56 -1.41
CA GLY A 71 10.19 17.95 -2.23
C GLY A 71 10.08 16.42 -2.32
N ILE A 72 8.85 15.88 -2.44
CA ILE A 72 8.65 14.44 -2.60
C ILE A 72 9.14 14.00 -3.97
N ASN A 73 10.08 13.06 -3.99
CA ASN A 73 10.58 12.40 -5.18
C ASN A 73 10.41 10.90 -5.02
N LEU A 74 9.65 10.26 -5.91
CA LEU A 74 9.35 8.84 -5.81
C LEU A 74 9.03 8.26 -7.20
N GLU A 75 9.60 7.12 -7.47
CA GLU A 75 9.35 6.34 -8.67
C GLU A 75 8.75 4.98 -8.26
N ILE A 76 7.69 4.55 -8.93
CA ILE A 76 7.00 3.28 -8.68
C ILE A 76 6.91 2.50 -9.99
N LYS A 77 7.38 1.26 -9.96
CA LYS A 77 7.41 0.37 -11.11
C LYS A 77 6.04 -0.24 -11.40
N PRO A 78 5.76 -0.63 -12.65
CA PRO A 78 4.55 -1.41 -12.95
C PRO A 78 4.49 -2.69 -12.11
N GLY A 79 3.31 -2.99 -11.53
CA GLY A 79 3.10 -4.17 -10.69
C GLY A 79 3.78 -4.14 -9.32
N GLU A 80 4.44 -3.06 -8.92
CA GLU A 80 5.06 -2.92 -7.61
C GLU A 80 4.01 -2.72 -6.51
N PHE A 81 4.21 -3.36 -5.36
CA PHE A 81 3.49 -3.06 -4.12
C PHE A 81 4.36 -2.16 -3.25
N LEU A 82 3.99 -0.90 -3.14
CA LEU A 82 4.67 0.09 -2.30
C LEU A 82 3.87 0.36 -1.03
N SER A 83 4.50 0.38 0.15
CA SER A 83 3.88 0.92 1.37
C SER A 83 4.50 2.25 1.76
N ILE A 84 3.67 3.18 2.21
CA ILE A 84 4.09 4.46 2.78
C ILE A 84 3.72 4.45 4.26
N VAL A 85 4.73 4.57 5.12
CA VAL A 85 4.58 4.60 6.57
C VAL A 85 5.13 5.90 7.14
N GLY A 86 4.64 6.33 8.29
CA GLY A 86 5.06 7.56 8.96
C GLY A 86 4.11 7.96 10.06
N ALA A 87 4.50 8.88 10.92
CA ALA A 87 3.67 9.41 11.99
C ALA A 87 2.35 10.00 11.47
N SER A 88 1.36 10.12 12.35
CA SER A 88 0.11 10.80 12.02
C SER A 88 0.39 12.24 11.60
N GLY A 89 -0.30 12.73 10.56
CA GLY A 89 -0.12 14.09 10.06
C GLY A 89 1.10 14.33 9.17
N CYS A 90 1.97 13.35 8.87
CA CYS A 90 3.12 13.55 7.99
C CYS A 90 2.79 13.66 6.49
N GLY A 91 1.51 13.74 6.11
CA GLY A 91 1.08 14.01 4.73
C GLY A 91 0.81 12.77 3.86
N LYS A 92 0.80 11.55 4.39
CA LYS A 92 0.56 10.30 3.63
C LYS A 92 -0.74 10.32 2.83
N SER A 93 -1.86 10.60 3.50
CA SER A 93 -3.18 10.68 2.84
C SER A 93 -3.27 11.86 1.88
N THR A 94 -2.54 12.96 2.15
CA THR A 94 -2.42 14.08 1.21
C THR A 94 -1.73 13.62 -0.07
N LEU A 95 -0.57 12.96 0.03
CA LEU A 95 0.14 12.43 -1.13
C LEU A 95 -0.74 11.46 -1.93
N LEU A 96 -1.48 10.59 -1.24
CA LEU A 96 -2.40 9.65 -1.89
C LEU A 96 -3.50 10.37 -2.68
N ARG A 97 -4.06 11.48 -2.13
CA ARG A 97 -5.07 12.31 -2.82
C ARG A 97 -4.53 13.01 -4.06
N LEU A 98 -3.27 13.46 -4.02
CA LEU A 98 -2.61 14.04 -5.20
C LEU A 98 -2.47 12.98 -6.29
N ILE A 99 -2.00 11.78 -5.96
CA ILE A 99 -1.83 10.66 -6.90
C ILE A 99 -3.20 10.22 -7.46
N ALA A 100 -4.26 10.22 -6.66
CA ALA A 100 -5.61 9.91 -7.12
C ALA A 100 -6.16 10.98 -8.09
N GLY A 101 -5.59 12.18 -8.12
CA GLY A 101 -6.09 13.33 -8.88
C GLY A 101 -7.29 14.02 -8.23
N LEU A 102 -7.49 13.77 -6.92
CA LEU A 102 -8.55 14.42 -6.13
C LEU A 102 -8.20 15.85 -5.73
N ASP A 103 -6.93 16.16 -5.70
CA ASP A 103 -6.38 17.50 -5.50
C ASP A 103 -5.25 17.68 -6.53
N THR A 104 -5.35 18.74 -7.34
CA THR A 104 -4.39 19.05 -8.40
C THR A 104 -3.58 20.31 -8.12
N SER A 105 -3.79 20.94 -6.96
CA SER A 105 -3.07 22.14 -6.53
C SER A 105 -1.82 21.77 -5.74
N TYR A 106 -0.68 21.60 -6.42
CA TYR A 106 0.62 21.27 -5.83
C TYR A 106 1.76 21.82 -6.70
N SER A 107 2.98 21.90 -6.16
CA SER A 107 4.20 22.17 -6.93
C SER A 107 4.89 20.89 -7.35
N GLY A 108 5.70 20.94 -8.40
CA GLY A 108 6.35 19.78 -9.00
C GLY A 108 5.45 19.06 -10.01
N SER A 109 5.71 17.77 -10.27
CA SER A 109 4.89 16.98 -11.19
C SER A 109 4.59 15.58 -10.64
N ILE A 110 3.42 15.03 -11.03
CA ILE A 110 3.02 13.65 -10.82
C ILE A 110 2.56 13.10 -12.15
N ASP A 111 3.32 12.15 -12.68
CA ASP A 111 3.05 11.53 -13.98
C ASP A 111 2.68 10.06 -13.79
N TYR A 112 1.54 9.63 -14.35
CA TYR A 112 1.10 8.25 -14.36
C TYR A 112 1.14 7.70 -15.79
N GLN A 113 1.90 6.62 -16.01
CA GLN A 113 2.12 6.04 -17.34
C GLN A 113 2.60 7.08 -18.37
N GLY A 114 3.51 7.98 -17.94
CA GLY A 114 4.08 9.03 -18.79
C GLY A 114 3.13 10.20 -19.09
N LYS A 115 1.99 10.31 -18.40
CA LYS A 115 1.02 11.40 -18.56
C LYS A 115 0.81 12.14 -17.24
N PRO A 116 0.77 13.48 -17.22
CA PRO A 116 0.47 14.24 -16.03
C PRO A 116 -0.90 13.89 -15.45
N ILE A 117 -0.99 13.82 -14.12
CA ILE A 117 -2.26 13.67 -13.43
C ILE A 117 -2.94 15.02 -13.33
N THR A 118 -4.01 15.20 -14.08
CA THR A 118 -4.80 16.45 -14.13
C THR A 118 -6.18 16.33 -13.46
N GLY A 119 -6.52 15.14 -12.96
CA GLY A 119 -7.81 14.87 -12.32
C GLY A 119 -7.98 13.37 -12.04
N THR A 120 -9.17 12.99 -11.61
CA THR A 120 -9.54 11.60 -11.34
C THR A 120 -9.68 10.79 -12.64
N ASP A 121 -9.35 9.49 -12.57
CA ASP A 121 -9.45 8.58 -13.70
C ASP A 121 -9.80 7.15 -13.23
N LEU A 122 -10.58 6.40 -14.02
CA LEU A 122 -11.03 5.05 -13.66
C LEU A 122 -9.90 4.01 -13.62
N SER A 123 -8.73 4.30 -14.20
CA SER A 123 -7.55 3.45 -14.10
C SER A 123 -6.91 3.48 -12.72
N ARG A 124 -7.31 4.42 -11.86
CA ARG A 124 -6.83 4.59 -10.49
C ARG A 124 -7.96 4.37 -9.49
N GLY A 125 -7.95 3.21 -8.81
CA GLY A 125 -8.88 2.89 -7.72
C GLY A 125 -8.37 3.46 -6.39
N ILE A 126 -9.26 4.00 -5.57
CA ILE A 126 -8.92 4.47 -4.22
C ILE A 126 -9.86 3.89 -3.18
N VAL A 127 -9.28 3.44 -2.07
CA VAL A 127 -9.97 3.07 -0.82
C VAL A 127 -9.54 4.05 0.24
N PHE A 128 -10.50 4.76 0.83
CA PHE A 128 -10.28 5.72 1.90
C PHE A 128 -10.25 5.02 3.26
N GLN A 129 -9.67 5.66 4.25
CA GLN A 129 -9.67 5.23 5.65
C GLN A 129 -11.12 5.04 6.15
N GLU A 130 -12.00 6.00 5.87
CA GLU A 130 -13.43 5.83 6.03
C GLU A 130 -14.01 5.12 4.80
N HIS A 131 -14.84 4.11 5.01
CA HIS A 131 -15.40 3.29 3.92
C HIS A 131 -16.32 4.04 2.96
N ARG A 132 -16.89 5.19 3.36
CA ARG A 132 -17.70 6.11 2.52
C ARG A 132 -18.75 5.38 1.67
N LEU A 133 -19.50 4.48 2.30
CA LEU A 133 -20.62 3.83 1.65
C LEU A 133 -21.84 4.76 1.63
N PHE A 134 -22.64 4.66 0.59
CA PHE A 134 -23.92 5.35 0.52
C PHE A 134 -24.93 4.59 1.39
N PRO A 135 -25.47 5.20 2.45
CA PRO A 135 -26.28 4.49 3.45
C PRO A 135 -27.63 4.01 2.92
N TRP A 136 -28.10 4.56 1.81
CA TRP A 136 -29.35 4.20 1.13
C TRP A 136 -29.18 3.15 0.02
N LEU A 137 -27.95 2.71 -0.26
CA LEU A 137 -27.64 1.66 -1.21
C LEU A 137 -27.26 0.37 -0.49
N THR A 138 -27.63 -0.76 -1.04
CA THR A 138 -27.23 -2.09 -0.56
C THR A 138 -25.74 -2.32 -0.81
N VAL A 139 -25.17 -3.43 -0.31
CA VAL A 139 -23.80 -3.85 -0.56
C VAL A 139 -23.53 -3.96 -2.06
N GLU A 140 -24.38 -4.71 -2.80
CA GLU A 140 -24.19 -4.87 -4.24
C GLU A 140 -24.32 -3.55 -5.01
N GLU A 141 -25.27 -2.68 -4.61
CA GLU A 141 -25.45 -1.38 -5.24
C GLU A 141 -24.29 -0.43 -4.97
N ASN A 142 -23.74 -0.44 -3.74
CA ASN A 142 -22.53 0.32 -3.41
C ASN A 142 -21.33 -0.09 -4.28
N ILE A 143 -21.16 -1.39 -4.56
CA ILE A 143 -20.11 -1.88 -5.45
C ILE A 143 -20.42 -1.51 -6.89
N ALA A 144 -21.68 -1.71 -7.33
CA ALA A 144 -22.13 -1.42 -8.68
C ALA A 144 -22.02 0.07 -9.05
N LEU A 145 -22.02 0.97 -8.07
CA LEU A 145 -21.88 2.41 -8.27
C LEU A 145 -20.60 2.79 -9.05
N ALA A 146 -19.54 2.01 -8.92
CA ALA A 146 -18.31 2.22 -9.68
C ALA A 146 -18.54 2.21 -11.20
N PHE A 147 -19.59 1.55 -11.68
CA PHE A 147 -19.92 1.49 -13.10
C PHE A 147 -20.70 2.69 -13.63
N SER A 148 -21.07 3.67 -12.78
CA SER A 148 -21.92 4.81 -13.18
C SER A 148 -21.36 5.62 -14.34
N ALA A 149 -20.05 5.70 -14.48
CA ALA A 149 -19.34 6.41 -15.55
C ALA A 149 -18.82 5.46 -16.66
N THR A 150 -19.40 4.25 -16.80
CA THR A 150 -18.93 3.26 -17.77
C THR A 150 -20.06 2.79 -18.70
N ASN A 151 -19.70 2.34 -19.90
CA ASN A 151 -20.64 1.74 -20.86
C ASN A 151 -20.67 0.20 -20.81
N ILE A 152 -20.25 -0.42 -19.69
CA ILE A 152 -20.26 -1.88 -19.52
C ILE A 152 -21.70 -2.36 -19.46
N ALA A 153 -22.01 -3.47 -20.15
CA ALA A 153 -23.35 -4.07 -20.20
C ALA A 153 -23.84 -4.49 -18.80
N LYS A 154 -25.15 -4.44 -18.57
CA LYS A 154 -25.77 -4.71 -17.26
C LYS A 154 -25.45 -6.12 -16.74
N GLU A 155 -25.46 -7.10 -17.59
CA GLU A 155 -25.17 -8.50 -17.29
C GLU A 155 -23.73 -8.68 -16.83
N GLU A 156 -22.79 -8.03 -17.51
CA GLU A 156 -21.37 -8.06 -17.14
C GLU A 156 -21.12 -7.33 -15.82
N ARG A 157 -21.78 -6.18 -15.58
CA ARG A 157 -21.69 -5.47 -14.29
C ARG A 157 -22.12 -6.38 -13.15
N LYS A 158 -23.26 -7.09 -13.32
CA LYS A 158 -23.78 -8.02 -12.32
C LYS A 158 -22.77 -9.12 -11.99
N LEU A 159 -22.22 -9.78 -13.00
CA LEU A 159 -21.20 -10.83 -12.83
C LEU A 159 -19.94 -10.32 -12.11
N ARG A 160 -19.48 -9.12 -12.45
CA ARG A 160 -18.32 -8.51 -11.79
C ARG A 160 -18.61 -8.17 -10.33
N VAL A 161 -19.78 -7.66 -10.01
CA VAL A 161 -20.21 -7.38 -8.63
C VAL A 161 -20.28 -8.66 -7.81
N GLU A 162 -20.95 -9.70 -8.31
CA GLU A 162 -21.05 -11.01 -7.65
C GLU A 162 -19.67 -11.61 -7.38
N LYS A 163 -18.77 -11.54 -8.37
CA LYS A 163 -17.38 -11.98 -8.22
C LYS A 163 -16.66 -11.21 -7.10
N GLN A 164 -16.80 -9.88 -7.06
CA GLN A 164 -16.13 -9.07 -6.02
C GLN A 164 -16.71 -9.34 -4.63
N ILE A 165 -18.03 -9.50 -4.49
CA ILE A 165 -18.67 -9.89 -3.22
C ILE A 165 -18.10 -11.21 -2.71
N SER A 166 -17.95 -12.19 -3.59
CA SER A 166 -17.36 -13.49 -3.24
C SER A 166 -15.89 -13.36 -2.79
N ILE A 167 -15.07 -12.57 -3.52
CA ILE A 167 -13.66 -12.35 -3.21
C ILE A 167 -13.49 -11.75 -1.81
N VAL A 168 -14.30 -10.75 -1.46
CA VAL A 168 -14.22 -10.10 -0.15
C VAL A 168 -14.99 -10.85 0.95
N GLY A 169 -15.57 -12.02 0.64
CA GLY A 169 -16.25 -12.89 1.61
C GLY A 169 -17.52 -12.26 2.19
N LEU A 170 -18.35 -11.64 1.33
CA LEU A 170 -19.61 -11.02 1.70
C LEU A 170 -20.83 -11.72 1.09
N ASN A 171 -20.68 -13.00 0.69
CA ASN A 171 -21.81 -13.81 0.20
C ASN A 171 -22.91 -13.88 1.28
N GLY A 172 -24.16 -13.67 0.83
CA GLY A 172 -25.35 -13.63 1.70
C GLY A 172 -25.66 -12.24 2.27
N PHE A 173 -24.80 -11.23 2.01
CA PHE A 173 -25.01 -9.84 2.44
C PHE A 173 -25.26 -8.89 1.27
N GLU A 174 -25.51 -9.39 0.07
CA GLU A 174 -25.68 -8.60 -1.17
C GLU A 174 -26.71 -7.50 -1.02
N LYS A 175 -27.83 -7.82 -0.38
CA LYS A 175 -29.00 -6.95 -0.17
C LYS A 175 -28.97 -6.18 1.14
N ALA A 176 -27.95 -6.38 1.99
CA ALA A 176 -27.82 -5.66 3.25
C ALA A 176 -27.43 -4.20 3.01
N TYR A 177 -27.94 -3.30 3.85
CA TYR A 177 -27.56 -1.88 3.88
C TYR A 177 -26.36 -1.66 4.80
N PRO A 178 -25.59 -0.56 4.65
CA PRO A 178 -24.43 -0.26 5.48
C PRO A 178 -24.68 -0.31 7.00
N HIS A 179 -25.86 0.10 7.46
CA HIS A 179 -26.24 0.06 8.88
C HIS A 179 -26.53 -1.36 9.40
N GLN A 180 -26.65 -2.35 8.53
CA GLN A 180 -26.93 -3.76 8.86
C GLN A 180 -25.66 -4.62 8.88
N ILE A 181 -24.52 -4.06 8.53
CA ILE A 181 -23.23 -4.76 8.45
C ILE A 181 -22.20 -4.14 9.41
N SER A 182 -21.17 -4.90 9.79
CA SER A 182 -20.11 -4.39 10.66
C SER A 182 -19.21 -3.39 9.91
N GLY A 183 -18.45 -2.55 10.66
CA GLY A 183 -17.46 -1.64 10.07
C GLY A 183 -16.42 -2.37 9.21
N GLY A 184 -15.98 -3.57 9.63
CA GLY A 184 -15.08 -4.40 8.84
C GLY A 184 -15.71 -4.92 7.55
N MET A 185 -17.02 -5.25 7.56
CA MET A 185 -17.76 -5.59 6.33
C MET A 185 -17.88 -4.38 5.41
N SER A 186 -18.18 -3.20 5.95
CA SER A 186 -18.24 -1.96 5.19
C SER A 186 -16.90 -1.63 4.51
N GLN A 187 -15.78 -1.87 5.19
CA GLN A 187 -14.44 -1.70 4.60
C GLN A 187 -14.20 -2.69 3.44
N ARG A 188 -14.64 -3.94 3.59
CA ARG A 188 -14.57 -4.93 2.51
C ARG A 188 -15.42 -4.53 1.29
N VAL A 189 -16.60 -3.92 1.50
CA VAL A 189 -17.41 -3.35 0.42
C VAL A 189 -16.68 -2.22 -0.30
N ALA A 190 -16.00 -1.32 0.46
CA ALA A 190 -15.22 -0.23 -0.13
C ALA A 190 -14.04 -0.75 -0.99
N ILE A 191 -13.36 -1.80 -0.54
CA ILE A 191 -12.30 -2.47 -1.30
C ILE A 191 -12.89 -3.13 -2.57
N ALA A 192 -14.00 -3.86 -2.46
CA ALA A 192 -14.67 -4.47 -3.61
C ALA A 192 -15.09 -3.42 -4.63
N ARG A 193 -15.64 -2.28 -4.19
CA ARG A 193 -16.01 -1.14 -5.05
C ARG A 193 -14.80 -0.58 -5.80
N ALA A 194 -13.64 -0.43 -5.15
CA ALA A 194 -12.44 0.06 -5.80
C ALA A 194 -11.88 -0.92 -6.83
N LEU A 195 -12.02 -2.24 -6.61
CA LEU A 195 -11.46 -3.29 -7.45
C LEU A 195 -12.36 -3.72 -8.60
N VAL A 196 -13.69 -3.46 -8.55
CA VAL A 196 -14.67 -4.00 -9.52
C VAL A 196 -14.42 -3.51 -10.96
N LEU A 197 -13.79 -2.33 -11.12
CA LEU A 197 -13.38 -1.79 -12.43
C LEU A 197 -12.03 -2.32 -12.92
N LYS A 198 -11.33 -3.12 -12.12
CA LYS A 198 -9.97 -3.61 -12.40
C LYS A 198 -8.99 -2.46 -12.70
N PRO A 199 -8.78 -1.54 -11.74
CA PRO A 199 -7.85 -0.43 -11.93
C PRO A 199 -6.44 -0.97 -12.15
N LYS A 200 -5.57 -0.19 -12.80
CA LYS A 200 -4.15 -0.52 -12.96
C LYS A 200 -3.30 -0.02 -11.78
N LEU A 201 -3.78 1.02 -11.10
CA LEU A 201 -3.18 1.56 -9.88
C LEU A 201 -4.22 1.53 -8.75
N LEU A 202 -3.89 0.87 -7.65
CA LEU A 202 -4.73 0.78 -6.46
C LEU A 202 -4.11 1.60 -5.33
N LEU A 203 -4.87 2.53 -4.79
CA LEU A 203 -4.48 3.42 -3.70
C LEU A 203 -5.28 3.05 -2.45
N LEU A 204 -4.60 2.76 -1.36
CA LEU A 204 -5.19 2.27 -0.12
C LEU A 204 -4.77 3.19 1.04
N ASP A 205 -5.72 3.90 1.64
CA ASP A 205 -5.49 4.77 2.81
C ASP A 205 -5.98 4.06 4.07
N GLU A 206 -5.06 3.46 4.83
CA GLU A 206 -5.30 2.70 6.07
C GLU A 206 -6.47 1.68 5.96
N PRO A 207 -6.48 0.80 4.93
CA PRO A 207 -7.64 -0.02 4.60
C PRO A 207 -7.99 -1.09 5.65
N PHE A 208 -7.10 -1.35 6.60
CA PHE A 208 -7.27 -2.42 7.58
C PHE A 208 -7.48 -1.93 9.01
N GLY A 209 -7.45 -0.61 9.24
CA GLY A 209 -7.50 -0.01 10.57
C GLY A 209 -8.75 -0.36 11.39
N ALA A 210 -9.91 -0.48 10.75
CA ALA A 210 -11.20 -0.78 11.39
C ALA A 210 -11.50 -2.29 11.52
N LEU A 211 -10.55 -3.18 11.17
CA LEU A 211 -10.75 -4.63 11.14
C LEU A 211 -10.25 -5.31 12.42
N ASP A 212 -10.98 -6.35 12.85
CA ASP A 212 -10.45 -7.29 13.84
C ASP A 212 -9.25 -8.07 13.29
N ALA A 213 -8.42 -8.62 14.18
CA ALA A 213 -7.15 -9.23 13.81
C ALA A 213 -7.28 -10.37 12.78
N LEU A 214 -8.27 -11.26 12.93
CA LEU A 214 -8.43 -12.42 12.02
C LEU A 214 -8.94 -11.98 10.65
N THR A 215 -9.90 -11.06 10.61
CA THR A 215 -10.43 -10.49 9.36
C THR A 215 -9.34 -9.71 8.62
N ARG A 216 -8.51 -8.94 9.35
CA ARG A 216 -7.36 -8.21 8.81
C ARG A 216 -6.38 -9.15 8.12
N LEU A 217 -5.95 -10.23 8.81
CA LEU A 217 -5.03 -11.22 8.24
C LEU A 217 -5.57 -11.85 6.96
N LYS A 218 -6.84 -12.25 6.96
CA LYS A 218 -7.49 -12.83 5.78
C LYS A 218 -7.52 -11.84 4.61
N LEU A 219 -7.92 -10.59 4.88
CA LEU A 219 -8.05 -9.59 3.82
C LEU A 219 -6.69 -9.16 3.26
N GLN A 220 -5.64 -9.11 4.08
CA GLN A 220 -4.26 -8.89 3.61
C GLN A 220 -3.80 -10.02 2.68
N GLN A 221 -4.08 -11.27 3.01
CA GLN A 221 -3.77 -12.41 2.15
C GLN A 221 -4.55 -12.36 0.83
N GLU A 222 -5.84 -12.02 0.86
CA GLU A 222 -6.65 -11.88 -0.35
C GLU A 222 -6.18 -10.71 -1.22
N LEU A 223 -5.82 -9.58 -0.61
CA LEU A 223 -5.25 -8.45 -1.35
C LEU A 223 -3.93 -8.82 -2.01
N GLN A 224 -3.05 -9.57 -1.32
CA GLN A 224 -1.80 -10.06 -1.89
C GLN A 224 -2.05 -10.99 -3.07
N ARG A 225 -2.99 -11.94 -2.97
CA ARG A 225 -3.36 -12.84 -4.08
C ARG A 225 -3.90 -12.08 -5.29
N LEU A 226 -4.76 -11.08 -5.05
CA LEU A 226 -5.31 -10.23 -6.12
C LEU A 226 -4.20 -9.43 -6.80
N TRP A 227 -3.29 -8.84 -6.01
CA TRP A 227 -2.16 -8.10 -6.53
C TRP A 227 -1.25 -8.99 -7.40
N GLU A 228 -0.90 -10.21 -6.94
CA GLU A 228 -0.08 -11.17 -7.69
C GLU A 228 -0.76 -11.63 -8.98
N HIS A 229 -2.09 -11.89 -8.93
CA HIS A 229 -2.84 -12.42 -10.07
C HIS A 229 -3.13 -11.36 -11.14
N GLU A 230 -3.47 -10.14 -10.75
CA GLU A 230 -3.89 -9.07 -11.68
C GLU A 230 -2.71 -8.16 -12.09
N GLY A 231 -1.52 -8.31 -11.50
CA GLY A 231 -0.35 -7.46 -11.78
C GLY A 231 -0.57 -5.99 -11.43
N LEU A 232 -1.32 -5.73 -10.34
CA LEU A 232 -1.71 -4.39 -9.92
C LEU A 232 -0.50 -3.61 -9.39
N THR A 233 -0.33 -2.36 -9.82
CA THR A 233 0.50 -1.42 -9.08
C THR A 233 -0.28 -0.96 -7.86
N THR A 234 0.30 -1.07 -6.65
CA THR A 234 -0.43 -0.78 -5.40
C THR A 234 0.37 0.15 -4.49
N ILE A 235 -0.29 1.17 -3.95
CA ILE A 235 0.26 2.05 -2.91
C ILE A 235 -0.62 1.90 -1.68
N LEU A 236 -0.01 1.43 -0.58
CA LEU A 236 -0.63 1.29 0.73
C LEU A 236 -0.10 2.36 1.68
N VAL A 237 -0.97 3.19 2.19
CA VAL A 237 -0.68 4.04 3.35
C VAL A 237 -1.13 3.30 4.60
N THR A 238 -0.23 3.15 5.57
CA THR A 238 -0.54 2.53 6.86
C THR A 238 0.38 3.08 7.95
N HIS A 239 -0.08 3.03 9.19
CA HIS A 239 0.75 3.24 10.38
C HIS A 239 1.27 1.91 10.97
N ASP A 240 0.81 0.77 10.45
CA ASP A 240 1.23 -0.56 10.88
C ASP A 240 2.43 -1.03 10.05
N VAL A 241 3.62 -1.04 10.67
CA VAL A 241 4.86 -1.49 10.03
C VAL A 241 4.81 -2.98 9.68
N GLU A 242 4.09 -3.79 10.43
CA GLU A 242 3.95 -5.22 10.13
C GLU A 242 3.16 -5.44 8.84
N GLU A 243 2.08 -4.68 8.61
CA GLU A 243 1.34 -4.68 7.34
C GLU A 243 2.25 -4.28 6.17
N ALA A 244 3.02 -3.21 6.35
CA ALA A 244 3.94 -2.73 5.34
C ALA A 244 4.98 -3.79 4.97
N VAL A 245 5.63 -4.43 5.96
CA VAL A 245 6.61 -5.49 5.72
C VAL A 245 5.95 -6.74 5.13
N PHE A 246 4.69 -7.04 5.49
CA PHE A 246 4.00 -8.22 4.96
C PHE A 246 3.61 -8.06 3.49
N LEU A 247 3.19 -6.87 3.05
CA LEU A 247 2.62 -6.66 1.73
C LEU A 247 3.60 -6.07 0.71
N ALA A 248 4.44 -5.10 1.11
CA ALA A 248 5.17 -4.28 0.17
C ALA A 248 6.48 -4.88 -0.34
N ASP A 249 6.87 -4.51 -1.55
CA ASP A 249 8.21 -4.76 -2.11
C ASP A 249 9.20 -3.70 -1.62
N ARG A 250 8.70 -2.46 -1.40
CA ARG A 250 9.45 -1.35 -0.82
C ARG A 250 8.58 -0.58 0.17
N ILE A 251 9.21 -0.07 1.22
CA ILE A 251 8.57 0.76 2.24
C ILE A 251 9.18 2.15 2.18
N VAL A 252 8.36 3.16 1.95
CA VAL A 252 8.71 4.58 2.05
C VAL A 252 8.44 5.03 3.48
N VAL A 253 9.46 5.45 4.19
CA VAL A 253 9.35 6.05 5.53
C VAL A 253 9.27 7.56 5.38
N MET A 254 8.17 8.16 5.82
CA MET A 254 7.96 9.60 5.81
C MET A 254 8.20 10.21 7.19
N GLU A 255 8.84 11.36 7.20
CA GLU A 255 8.96 12.25 8.37
C GLU A 255 7.93 13.38 8.31
N SER A 256 7.71 14.05 9.45
CA SER A 256 6.70 15.12 9.60
C SER A 256 7.35 16.52 9.59
N HIS A 257 6.54 17.56 9.38
CA HIS A 257 6.82 18.98 9.60
C HIS A 257 7.97 19.61 8.79
N PRO A 258 7.88 19.70 7.45
CA PRO A 258 6.86 19.16 6.55
C PRO A 258 7.12 17.72 6.19
N GLY A 259 6.09 17.04 5.64
CA GLY A 259 6.20 15.68 5.14
C GLY A 259 7.26 15.53 4.06
N ARG A 260 8.24 14.68 4.28
CA ARG A 260 9.33 14.34 3.36
C ARG A 260 9.59 12.84 3.38
N ILE A 261 10.21 12.33 2.34
CA ILE A 261 10.74 10.96 2.36
C ILE A 261 12.04 10.95 3.16
N LYS A 262 12.02 10.27 4.31
CA LYS A 262 13.22 10.06 5.15
C LYS A 262 14.14 9.02 4.52
N ARG A 263 13.56 7.87 4.12
CA ARG A 263 14.28 6.80 3.41
C ARG A 263 13.31 5.83 2.74
N ILE A 264 13.84 4.99 1.87
CA ILE A 264 13.12 3.89 1.22
C ILE A 264 13.81 2.58 1.58
N VAL A 265 13.03 1.64 2.13
CA VAL A 265 13.52 0.34 2.61
C VAL A 265 13.05 -0.75 1.66
N PRO A 266 13.94 -1.50 1.00
CA PRO A 266 13.56 -2.67 0.23
C PRO A 266 13.13 -3.82 1.16
N VAL A 267 12.15 -4.62 0.72
CA VAL A 267 11.67 -5.79 1.45
C VAL A 267 11.93 -7.05 0.62
N PRO A 268 13.16 -7.58 0.63
CA PRO A 268 13.58 -8.71 -0.21
C PRO A 268 13.13 -10.05 0.38
N LEU A 269 11.86 -10.16 0.74
CA LEU A 269 11.24 -11.37 1.25
C LEU A 269 10.45 -12.05 0.15
N ALA A 270 10.71 -13.34 -0.07
CA ALA A 270 9.90 -14.15 -0.97
C ALA A 270 8.47 -14.27 -0.42
N ARG A 271 7.50 -14.43 -1.32
CA ARG A 271 6.09 -14.71 -0.98
C ARG A 271 5.80 -16.22 -1.12
N PRO A 272 4.95 -16.81 -0.27
CA PRO A 272 4.26 -16.20 0.87
C PRO A 272 5.22 -15.85 2.02
N ARG A 273 5.04 -14.70 2.65
CA ARG A 273 5.92 -14.21 3.72
C ARG A 273 5.55 -14.83 5.06
N ASP A 274 6.57 -15.30 5.76
CA ASP A 274 6.45 -15.78 7.14
C ASP A 274 6.78 -14.63 8.10
N ARG A 275 5.77 -14.19 8.87
CA ARG A 275 5.88 -13.12 9.87
C ARG A 275 6.80 -13.50 11.03
N SER A 276 6.98 -14.80 11.29
CA SER A 276 7.86 -15.30 12.35
C SER A 276 9.33 -15.37 11.94
N SER A 277 9.64 -15.25 10.65
CA SER A 277 11.01 -15.38 10.16
C SER A 277 11.93 -14.26 10.70
N ALA A 278 13.17 -14.60 11.01
CA ALA A 278 14.15 -13.67 11.57
C ALA A 278 14.38 -12.45 10.66
N LEU A 279 14.33 -12.62 9.33
CA LEU A 279 14.51 -11.52 8.38
C LEU A 279 13.31 -10.58 8.38
N PHE A 280 12.07 -11.12 8.47
CA PHE A 280 10.87 -10.30 8.60
C PHE A 280 10.92 -9.43 9.86
N GLN A 281 11.23 -10.05 11.01
CA GLN A 281 11.32 -9.35 12.29
C GLN A 281 12.44 -8.29 12.29
N ARG A 282 13.56 -8.57 11.62
CA ARG A 282 14.65 -7.61 11.48
C ARG A 282 14.25 -6.39 10.65
N ILE A 283 13.61 -6.58 9.49
CA ILE A 283 13.13 -5.47 8.66
C ILE A 283 12.08 -4.65 9.43
N LYS A 284 11.14 -5.33 10.11
CA LYS A 284 10.15 -4.66 10.97
C LYS A 284 10.81 -3.79 12.03
N ALA A 285 11.79 -4.33 12.76
CA ALA A 285 12.52 -3.59 13.80
C ALA A 285 13.31 -2.41 13.23
N ASP A 286 13.94 -2.58 12.05
CA ASP A 286 14.69 -1.52 11.37
C ASP A 286 13.78 -0.36 10.94
N VAL A 287 12.59 -0.64 10.42
CA VAL A 287 11.60 0.39 10.08
C VAL A 287 11.03 1.04 11.34
N MET A 288 10.72 0.25 12.39
CA MET A 288 10.21 0.77 13.66
C MET A 288 11.17 1.74 14.34
N ALA A 289 12.48 1.53 14.22
CA ALA A 289 13.49 2.42 14.79
C ALA A 289 13.41 3.87 14.24
N ASP A 290 12.86 4.07 13.03
CA ASP A 290 12.67 5.40 12.47
C ASP A 290 11.55 6.19 13.17
N PHE A 291 10.59 5.50 13.77
CA PHE A 291 9.49 6.13 14.51
C PHE A 291 9.89 6.50 15.93
N ALA A 292 10.72 5.68 16.58
CA ALA A 292 11.15 5.91 17.96
C ALA A 292 12.00 7.19 18.14
N MET A 293 12.59 7.71 17.06
CA MET A 293 13.39 8.95 17.11
C MET A 293 12.55 10.23 17.04
N VAL A 294 11.26 10.14 16.78
CA VAL A 294 10.38 11.31 16.58
C VAL A 294 9.67 11.75 17.88
N GLU A 295 9.65 10.90 18.92
CA GLU A 295 8.98 11.18 20.20
C GLU A 295 9.86 11.89 21.25
N VAL A 296 11.08 12.32 20.90
CA VAL A 296 12.06 12.89 21.87
C VAL A 296 12.37 14.37 21.63
N GLU A 297 11.58 15.10 20.81
CA GLU A 297 11.71 16.56 20.69
C GLU A 297 10.46 17.31 21.18
#